data_fb3d28f3e6901b4876a489605182aeba
#
_entry.id   fb3d28f3e6901b4876a489605182aeba
#
_cell.length_a   1.000
_cell.length_b   1.000
_cell.length_c   1.000
_cell.angle_alpha   90.00
_cell.angle_beta   90.00
_cell.angle_gamma   90.00
#
_symmetry.space_group_name_H-M   'P 1'
#
loop_
_entity.id
_entity.type
_entity.pdbx_description
1 polymer ?
#
loop_
_entity_poly.entity_id
_entity_poly.type
_entity_poly.pdbx_seq_one_letter_code
_entity_poly.pdbx_strand_id
1 'polypeptide(L)'
;GWAKGEGQSSSGSHSTSRIWNTLLQAVANYDHTFNKHGVSAMLGFSSEQSSLGYKTEQGFKAPFPNDAITGSFDGSKVAAGTNTVTEQTPNKLLSTFGRLQYNYDERYMLSGSLRFDGGSVFGVNNKWGVFPAISGGWIISNEKFFKNWDQKWWNTLKIRASYGVTGNNSISNTAAYATLTSSVYGGAAGYYTSSLGNADLGWEKTHSTDIAVDLGFLNNRIQLSLDWYTKNTTDLLYQVPVEGASGFSTIWDNLGDIHNEGFEIELNTHNLTGNFKWDTSFNMSYNKNEVKKLGTDNTPIYSGFSGSNYSNILTVG
;
A
#
# COMPACT_ATOMS: atom_id res chain seq x y z
N GLY A 1 2.73 -52.20 16.24
CA GLY A 1 1.66 -52.57 15.32
C GLY A 1 0.79 -51.38 15.03
N TRP A 2 0.97 -50.75 13.85
CA TRP A 2 0.06 -49.71 13.35
C TRP A 2 -1.15 -50.46 12.76
N ALA A 3 -2.32 -50.23 13.31
CA ALA A 3 -3.56 -50.73 12.74
C ALA A 3 -3.77 -50.08 11.36
N LYS A 4 -3.82 -50.90 10.29
CA LYS A 4 -4.36 -50.47 9.00
C LYS A 4 -5.84 -50.12 9.22
N GLY A 5 -6.16 -48.84 9.27
CA GLY A 5 -7.55 -48.38 9.11
C GLY A 5 -7.95 -48.63 7.67
N GLU A 6 -8.83 -49.62 7.46
CA GLU A 6 -9.46 -49.87 6.16
C GLU A 6 -10.26 -48.61 5.78
N GLY A 7 -9.95 -48.02 4.63
CA GLY A 7 -10.74 -46.97 3.99
C GLY A 7 -10.15 -45.56 4.01
N GLN A 8 -8.97 -45.30 4.58
CA GLN A 8 -8.33 -43.98 4.43
C GLN A 8 -7.35 -43.95 3.24
N SER A 9 -7.72 -43.22 2.22
CA SER A 9 -6.80 -42.89 1.12
C SER A 9 -5.92 -41.70 1.51
N SER A 10 -4.62 -41.85 1.52
CA SER A 10 -3.70 -40.71 1.63
C SER A 10 -3.67 -39.93 0.30
N SER A 11 -3.53 -38.62 0.39
CA SER A 11 -3.40 -37.72 -0.78
C SER A 11 -2.22 -36.79 -0.58
N GLY A 12 -1.60 -36.37 -1.67
CA GLY A 12 -0.55 -35.38 -1.68
C GLY A 12 -0.70 -34.49 -2.91
N SER A 13 -0.09 -33.31 -2.84
CA SER A 13 -0.04 -32.40 -3.98
C SER A 13 1.36 -31.79 -4.13
N HIS A 14 1.74 -31.56 -5.38
CA HIS A 14 2.92 -30.77 -5.73
C HIS A 14 2.46 -29.56 -6.53
N SER A 15 2.90 -28.36 -6.11
CA SER A 15 2.54 -27.10 -6.75
C SER A 15 3.80 -26.36 -7.18
N THR A 16 3.83 -25.91 -8.41
CA THR A 16 4.87 -25.05 -8.96
C THR A 16 4.22 -23.77 -9.47
N SER A 17 4.73 -22.61 -9.03
CA SER A 17 4.27 -21.30 -9.50
C SER A 17 5.44 -20.57 -10.17
N ARG A 18 5.17 -19.98 -11.34
CA ARG A 18 6.08 -19.05 -12.01
C ARG A 18 5.36 -17.72 -12.18
N ILE A 19 5.99 -16.65 -11.71
CA ILE A 19 5.47 -15.28 -11.76
C ILE A 19 6.52 -14.37 -12.36
N TRP A 20 6.13 -13.54 -13.32
CA TRP A 20 6.97 -12.51 -13.93
C TRP A 20 6.42 -11.14 -13.60
N ASN A 21 7.32 -10.24 -13.25
CA ASN A 21 7.03 -8.82 -13.11
C ASN A 21 7.85 -8.07 -14.16
N THR A 22 7.21 -7.21 -14.91
CA THR A 22 7.85 -6.39 -15.94
C THR A 22 7.60 -4.92 -15.63
N LEU A 23 8.66 -4.12 -15.60
CA LEU A 23 8.61 -2.68 -15.47
C LEU A 23 9.37 -2.05 -16.63
N LEU A 24 8.67 -1.21 -17.41
CA LEU A 24 9.27 -0.29 -18.36
C LEU A 24 9.12 1.11 -17.83
N GLN A 25 10.21 1.84 -17.70
CA GLN A 25 10.22 3.21 -17.20
C GLN A 25 11.10 4.09 -18.08
N ALA A 26 10.63 5.29 -18.38
CA ALA A 26 11.38 6.35 -19.02
C ALA A 26 11.25 7.63 -18.21
N VAL A 27 12.37 8.27 -17.89
CA VAL A 27 12.40 9.51 -17.11
C VAL A 27 13.35 10.50 -17.75
N ALA A 28 12.88 11.72 -17.95
CA ALA A 28 13.70 12.87 -18.35
C ALA A 28 13.84 13.82 -17.17
N ASN A 29 15.05 14.25 -16.89
CA ASN A 29 15.37 15.21 -15.85
C ASN A 29 16.07 16.43 -16.46
N TYR A 30 15.74 17.60 -15.92
CA TYR A 30 16.41 18.86 -16.21
C TYR A 30 16.73 19.55 -14.90
N ASP A 31 17.99 19.88 -14.69
CA ASP A 31 18.49 20.59 -13.51
C ASP A 31 19.34 21.77 -13.96
N HIS A 32 19.01 22.96 -13.49
CA HIS A 32 19.78 24.13 -13.79
C HIS A 32 19.72 25.17 -12.67
N THR A 33 20.83 25.88 -12.46
CA THR A 33 20.92 26.99 -11.50
C THR A 33 21.27 28.27 -12.21
N PHE A 34 20.38 29.26 -12.12
CA PHE A 34 20.55 30.63 -12.64
C PHE A 34 20.83 31.56 -11.47
N ASN A 35 22.09 31.91 -11.22
CA ASN A 35 22.50 32.69 -10.06
C ASN A 35 22.00 32.06 -8.75
N LYS A 36 20.92 32.63 -8.17
CA LYS A 36 20.30 32.21 -6.92
C LYS A 36 19.06 31.32 -7.14
N HIS A 37 18.67 31.05 -8.37
CA HIS A 37 17.48 30.32 -8.74
C HIS A 37 17.86 28.92 -9.20
N GLY A 38 17.62 27.92 -8.38
CA GLY A 38 17.73 26.51 -8.74
C GLY A 38 16.38 26.00 -9.25
N VAL A 39 16.36 25.38 -10.42
CA VAL A 39 15.18 24.75 -11.01
C VAL A 39 15.52 23.30 -11.34
N SER A 40 14.66 22.38 -10.89
CA SER A 40 14.71 20.98 -11.28
C SER A 40 13.34 20.56 -11.81
N ALA A 41 13.31 19.95 -12.99
CA ALA A 41 12.11 19.45 -13.61
C ALA A 41 12.29 17.98 -14.00
N MET A 42 11.27 17.18 -13.75
CA MET A 42 11.25 15.77 -14.10
C MET A 42 9.93 15.45 -14.82
N LEU A 43 10.03 14.69 -15.89
CA LEU A 43 8.90 14.10 -16.58
C LEU A 43 9.13 12.58 -16.72
N GLY A 44 8.14 11.79 -16.41
CA GLY A 44 8.28 10.34 -16.43
C GLY A 44 7.05 9.61 -16.93
N PHE A 45 7.31 8.43 -17.45
CA PHE A 45 6.33 7.45 -17.87
C PHE A 45 6.73 6.10 -17.32
N SER A 46 5.76 5.30 -16.86
CA SER A 46 6.02 3.91 -16.49
C SER A 46 4.85 3.00 -16.90
N SER A 47 5.20 1.79 -17.30
CA SER A 47 4.26 0.70 -17.53
C SER A 47 4.72 -0.51 -16.75
N GLU A 48 3.89 -0.93 -15.81
CA GLU A 48 4.14 -2.07 -14.95
C GLU A 48 3.13 -3.17 -15.22
N GLN A 49 3.62 -4.40 -15.27
CA GLN A 49 2.80 -5.59 -15.29
C GLN A 49 3.36 -6.56 -14.26
N SER A 50 2.56 -6.86 -13.25
CA SER A 50 2.92 -7.77 -12.16
C SER A 50 2.01 -8.98 -12.15
N SER A 51 2.50 -10.07 -11.50
CA SER A 51 1.75 -11.31 -11.34
C SER A 51 1.33 -12.00 -12.65
N LEU A 52 2.05 -11.73 -13.75
CA LEU A 52 1.88 -12.55 -14.96
C LEU A 52 2.53 -13.92 -14.75
N GLY A 53 1.76 -14.98 -14.90
CA GLY A 53 2.33 -16.30 -14.76
C GLY A 53 1.29 -17.42 -14.71
N TYR A 54 1.74 -18.58 -14.30
CA TYR A 54 0.88 -19.73 -14.12
C TYR A 54 1.26 -20.54 -12.88
N LYS A 55 0.26 -21.19 -12.30
CA LYS A 55 0.40 -22.17 -11.24
C LYS A 55 0.03 -23.54 -11.82
N THR A 56 0.94 -24.50 -11.72
CA THR A 56 0.66 -25.90 -11.99
C THR A 56 0.49 -26.63 -10.67
N GLU A 57 -0.59 -27.34 -10.52
CA GLU A 57 -0.88 -28.13 -9.33
C GLU A 57 -1.15 -29.58 -9.74
N GLN A 58 -0.40 -30.52 -9.17
CA GLN A 58 -0.54 -31.95 -9.36
C GLN A 58 -1.03 -32.57 -8.06
N GLY A 59 -2.23 -33.11 -8.08
CA GLY A 59 -2.80 -33.89 -6.98
C GLY A 59 -2.56 -35.39 -7.18
N PHE A 60 -2.24 -36.09 -6.12
CA PHE A 60 -2.01 -37.53 -6.10
C PHE A 60 -2.93 -38.22 -5.11
N LYS A 61 -3.45 -39.36 -5.47
CA LYS A 61 -4.22 -40.23 -4.58
C LYS A 61 -3.43 -41.50 -4.26
N ALA A 62 -3.55 -41.96 -3.01
CA ALA A 62 -2.86 -43.14 -2.49
C ALA A 62 -3.21 -44.47 -3.21
N PRO A 63 -2.35 -45.51 -3.08
CA PRO A 63 -1.46 -45.71 -1.94
C PRO A 63 -0.10 -45.02 -2.13
N PHE A 64 0.35 -44.28 -1.13
CA PHE A 64 1.74 -43.86 -1.09
C PHE A 64 2.64 -45.07 -0.89
N PRO A 65 3.64 -45.28 -1.71
CA PRO A 65 4.76 -46.14 -1.37
C PRO A 65 5.43 -45.59 -0.09
N ASN A 66 6.10 -46.46 0.66
CA ASN A 66 6.72 -46.18 1.96
C ASN A 66 7.73 -45.00 2.01
N ASP A 67 7.94 -44.32 0.92
CA ASP A 67 8.84 -43.19 0.74
C ASP A 67 8.40 -41.89 1.44
N ALA A 68 7.17 -41.87 2.00
CA ALA A 68 6.73 -40.77 2.87
C ALA A 68 7.64 -40.58 4.11
N ILE A 69 8.41 -41.59 4.50
CA ILE A 69 9.37 -41.57 5.59
C ILE A 69 10.72 -40.99 5.12
N THR A 70 11.06 -41.12 3.84
CA THR A 70 12.35 -40.68 3.28
C THR A 70 12.29 -39.29 2.66
N GLY A 71 11.13 -38.65 2.56
CA GLY A 71 10.93 -37.36 1.92
C GLY A 71 11.09 -37.37 0.38
N SER A 72 11.22 -38.54 -0.22
CA SER A 72 11.30 -38.72 -1.67
C SER A 72 9.89 -38.88 -2.24
N PHE A 73 9.53 -37.99 -3.17
CA PHE A 73 8.23 -38.01 -3.85
C PHE A 73 8.40 -38.57 -5.27
N ASP A 74 8.18 -39.86 -5.45
CA ASP A 74 8.20 -40.50 -6.77
C ASP A 74 6.79 -40.51 -7.36
N GLY A 75 6.47 -39.46 -8.14
CA GLY A 75 5.16 -39.31 -8.80
C GLY A 75 4.84 -40.42 -9.83
N SER A 76 5.84 -41.23 -10.25
CA SER A 76 5.63 -42.31 -11.21
C SER A 76 4.89 -43.50 -10.63
N LYS A 77 4.87 -43.65 -9.30
CA LYS A 77 4.25 -44.77 -8.56
C LYS A 77 2.85 -44.41 -8.00
N VAL A 78 2.35 -43.23 -8.26
CA VAL A 78 1.06 -42.78 -7.70
C VAL A 78 -0.01 -42.85 -8.77
N ALA A 79 -1.21 -43.32 -8.40
CA ALA A 79 -2.36 -43.36 -9.29
C ALA A 79 -2.66 -41.93 -9.82
N ALA A 80 -2.99 -41.81 -11.12
CA ALA A 80 -3.20 -40.56 -11.81
C ALA A 80 -4.09 -39.61 -11.00
N GLY A 81 -3.51 -38.47 -10.62
CA GLY A 81 -4.20 -37.36 -9.96
C GLY A 81 -4.68 -36.31 -10.95
N THR A 82 -5.22 -35.24 -10.45
CA THR A 82 -5.64 -34.11 -11.25
C THR A 82 -4.44 -33.21 -11.54
N ASN A 83 -4.22 -32.87 -12.80
CA ASN A 83 -3.30 -31.81 -13.20
C ASN A 83 -4.12 -30.56 -13.52
N THR A 84 -3.85 -29.48 -12.79
CA THR A 84 -4.52 -28.19 -13.04
C THR A 84 -3.46 -27.15 -13.36
N VAL A 85 -3.64 -26.45 -14.46
CA VAL A 85 -2.86 -25.26 -14.80
C VAL A 85 -3.77 -24.06 -14.69
N THR A 86 -3.42 -23.14 -13.80
CA THR A 86 -4.16 -21.90 -13.59
C THR A 86 -3.32 -20.72 -14.06
N GLU A 87 -3.81 -19.99 -15.05
CA GLU A 87 -3.20 -18.73 -15.45
C GLU A 87 -3.51 -17.66 -14.39
N GLN A 88 -2.49 -16.85 -14.08
CA GLN A 88 -2.64 -15.71 -13.19
C GLN A 88 -3.08 -14.51 -14.00
N THR A 89 -4.13 -13.83 -13.56
CA THR A 89 -4.55 -12.54 -14.15
C THR A 89 -3.55 -11.46 -13.74
N PRO A 90 -2.83 -10.83 -14.67
CA PRO A 90 -1.83 -9.84 -14.30
C PRO A 90 -2.49 -8.54 -13.82
N ASN A 91 -1.86 -7.91 -12.82
CA ASN A 91 -2.11 -6.52 -12.48
C ASN A 91 -1.28 -5.63 -13.43
N LYS A 92 -1.92 -4.65 -14.05
CA LYS A 92 -1.27 -3.70 -14.95
C LYS A 92 -1.48 -2.28 -14.43
N LEU A 93 -0.39 -1.53 -14.39
CA LEU A 93 -0.38 -0.12 -13.99
C LEU A 93 0.32 0.70 -15.08
N LEU A 94 -0.35 1.71 -15.59
CA LEU A 94 0.20 2.68 -16.52
C LEU A 94 0.24 4.05 -15.86
N SER A 95 1.40 4.70 -15.86
CA SER A 95 1.60 5.95 -15.13
C SER A 95 2.29 6.99 -15.98
N THR A 96 1.84 8.23 -15.85
CA THR A 96 2.57 9.43 -16.34
C THR A 96 2.69 10.39 -15.19
N PHE A 97 3.88 10.94 -14.98
CA PHE A 97 4.13 11.80 -13.83
C PHE A 97 5.13 12.91 -14.16
N GLY A 98 4.97 14.04 -13.47
CA GLY A 98 5.88 15.15 -13.56
C GLY A 98 6.11 15.80 -12.20
N ARG A 99 7.28 16.40 -12.02
CA ARG A 99 7.65 17.16 -10.83
C ARG A 99 8.45 18.40 -11.23
N LEU A 100 8.14 19.51 -10.59
CA LEU A 100 8.88 20.76 -10.67
C LEU A 100 9.34 21.14 -9.27
N GLN A 101 10.61 21.45 -9.12
CA GLN A 101 11.20 21.93 -7.88
C GLN A 101 11.90 23.28 -8.14
N TYR A 102 11.73 24.18 -7.22
CA TYR A 102 12.34 25.50 -7.26
C TYR A 102 12.99 25.79 -5.92
N ASN A 103 14.22 26.29 -5.97
CA ASN A 103 14.98 26.75 -4.82
C ASN A 103 15.49 28.16 -5.09
N TYR A 104 15.24 29.08 -4.17
CA TYR A 104 15.79 30.42 -4.23
C TYR A 104 16.77 30.66 -3.09
N ASP A 105 18.05 30.90 -3.46
CA ASP A 105 19.14 31.29 -2.58
C ASP A 105 19.30 30.38 -1.35
N GLU A 106 19.00 29.08 -1.50
CA GLU A 106 18.97 28.08 -0.42
C GLU A 106 18.12 28.49 0.80
N ARG A 107 17.11 29.35 0.58
CA ARG A 107 16.21 29.86 1.61
C ARG A 107 14.79 29.40 1.41
N TYR A 108 14.27 29.50 0.20
CA TYR A 108 12.90 29.15 -0.14
C TYR A 108 12.90 27.99 -1.10
N MET A 109 12.20 26.94 -0.72
CA MET A 109 12.03 25.73 -1.53
C MET A 109 10.56 25.52 -1.82
N LEU A 110 10.24 25.24 -3.07
CA LEU A 110 8.89 24.89 -3.51
C LEU A 110 8.98 23.65 -4.40
N SER A 111 8.11 22.69 -4.20
CA SER A 111 7.99 21.52 -5.08
C SER A 111 6.52 21.26 -5.39
N GLY A 112 6.23 20.98 -6.64
CA GLY A 112 4.91 20.50 -7.09
C GLY A 112 5.07 19.25 -7.94
N SER A 113 4.22 18.28 -7.75
CA SER A 113 4.18 17.07 -8.57
C SER A 113 2.74 16.68 -8.92
N LEU A 114 2.60 16.03 -10.05
CA LEU A 114 1.34 15.50 -10.53
C LEU A 114 1.58 14.11 -11.13
N ARG A 115 0.76 13.15 -10.73
CA ARG A 115 0.82 11.78 -11.23
C ARG A 115 -0.56 11.33 -11.67
N PHE A 116 -0.62 10.68 -12.84
CA PHE A 116 -1.80 10.04 -13.41
C PHE A 116 -1.51 8.54 -13.49
N ASP A 117 -2.34 7.74 -12.85
CA ASP A 117 -2.19 6.29 -12.81
C ASP A 117 -3.45 5.59 -13.30
N GLY A 118 -3.31 4.67 -14.24
CA GLY A 118 -4.37 3.80 -14.74
C GLY A 118 -4.15 2.36 -14.28
N GLY A 119 -5.02 1.86 -13.39
CA GLY A 119 -4.94 0.51 -12.83
C GLY A 119 -5.93 -0.47 -13.46
N SER A 120 -5.47 -1.68 -13.84
CA SER A 120 -6.34 -2.71 -14.41
C SER A 120 -7.28 -3.37 -13.41
N VAL A 121 -7.03 -3.22 -12.11
CA VAL A 121 -7.82 -3.82 -11.01
C VAL A 121 -9.15 -3.12 -10.78
N PHE A 122 -9.30 -1.90 -11.31
CA PHE A 122 -10.47 -1.06 -11.13
C PHE A 122 -11.52 -1.22 -12.20
N GLY A 123 -12.73 -0.78 -11.87
CA GLY A 123 -13.87 -0.77 -12.76
C GLY A 123 -13.65 0.10 -14.00
N VAL A 124 -14.38 -0.18 -15.05
CA VAL A 124 -14.23 0.49 -16.36
C VAL A 124 -14.40 2.01 -16.27
N ASN A 125 -15.21 2.50 -15.33
CA ASN A 125 -15.52 3.91 -15.16
C ASN A 125 -14.46 4.67 -14.34
N ASN A 126 -13.68 4.00 -13.49
CA ASN A 126 -12.79 4.63 -12.50
C ASN A 126 -11.35 4.08 -12.51
N LYS A 127 -10.87 3.64 -13.68
CA LYS A 127 -9.49 3.10 -13.82
C LYS A 127 -8.40 4.12 -13.53
N TRP A 128 -8.66 5.41 -13.77
CA TRP A 128 -7.67 6.46 -13.71
C TRP A 128 -7.77 7.25 -12.41
N GLY A 129 -6.63 7.38 -11.71
CA GLY A 129 -6.45 8.22 -10.55
C GLY A 129 -5.53 9.41 -10.85
N VAL A 130 -5.74 10.52 -10.15
CA VAL A 130 -4.94 11.73 -10.24
C VAL A 130 -4.40 12.06 -8.85
N PHE A 131 -3.09 12.19 -8.74
CA PHE A 131 -2.38 12.30 -7.46
C PHE A 131 -1.47 13.54 -7.47
N PRO A 132 -2.00 14.72 -7.10
CA PRO A 132 -1.21 15.94 -6.94
C PRO A 132 -0.48 15.95 -5.61
N ALA A 133 0.69 16.61 -5.57
CA ALA A 133 1.34 16.99 -4.32
C ALA A 133 2.06 18.33 -4.48
N ILE A 134 2.09 19.09 -3.38
CA ILE A 134 2.82 20.36 -3.26
C ILE A 134 3.54 20.39 -1.92
N SER A 135 4.76 20.94 -1.90
CA SER A 135 5.48 21.15 -0.65
C SER A 135 6.27 22.46 -0.71
N GLY A 136 6.44 23.09 0.44
CA GLY A 136 7.24 24.28 0.61
C GLY A 136 8.14 24.18 1.83
N GLY A 137 9.27 24.86 1.78
CA GLY A 137 10.20 24.97 2.88
C GLY A 137 10.85 26.34 2.92
N TRP A 138 11.04 26.85 4.13
CA TRP A 138 11.73 28.09 4.38
C TRP A 138 12.83 27.88 5.43
N ILE A 139 14.07 28.05 5.01
CA ILE A 139 15.23 28.01 5.90
C ILE A 139 15.44 29.43 6.46
N ILE A 140 14.76 29.72 7.56
CA ILE A 140 14.78 31.04 8.22
C ILE A 140 16.19 31.35 8.72
N SER A 141 16.94 30.35 9.15
CA SER A 141 18.33 30.54 9.58
C SER A 141 19.28 31.06 8.47
N ASN A 142 18.88 30.94 7.20
CA ASN A 142 19.64 31.53 6.09
C ASN A 142 19.30 33.02 5.81
N GLU A 143 18.30 33.58 6.50
CA GLU A 143 17.92 34.96 6.34
C GLU A 143 18.92 35.92 7.00
N LYS A 144 19.06 37.11 6.41
CA LYS A 144 20.00 38.15 6.92
C LYS A 144 19.65 38.58 8.35
N PHE A 145 18.37 38.73 8.66
CA PHE A 145 17.92 39.11 10.00
C PHE A 145 18.27 38.07 11.04
N PHE A 146 18.17 36.76 10.69
CA PHE A 146 18.52 35.67 11.59
C PHE A 146 20.03 35.57 11.80
N LYS A 147 20.83 35.79 10.75
CA LYS A 147 22.30 35.77 10.82
C LYS A 147 22.89 36.88 11.70
N ASN A 148 22.12 37.93 11.98
CA ASN A 148 22.50 39.01 12.88
C ASN A 148 22.31 38.64 14.38
N TRP A 149 21.64 37.54 14.68
CA TRP A 149 21.51 37.03 16.06
C TRP A 149 22.72 36.20 16.48
N ASP A 150 22.85 35.94 17.77
CA ASP A 150 23.91 35.06 18.30
C ASP A 150 23.68 33.60 17.85
N GLN A 151 24.24 33.26 16.68
CA GLN A 151 24.12 31.92 16.08
C GLN A 151 24.88 30.85 16.83
N LYS A 152 25.68 31.18 17.86
CA LYS A 152 26.31 30.17 18.70
C LYS A 152 25.29 29.38 19.50
N TRP A 153 24.17 30.02 19.84
CA TRP A 153 23.11 29.39 20.59
C TRP A 153 22.04 28.76 19.66
N TRP A 154 21.58 29.50 18.62
CA TRP A 154 20.53 29.05 17.70
C TRP A 154 21.01 29.06 16.24
N ASN A 155 21.24 27.87 15.68
CA ASN A 155 21.90 27.75 14.37
C ASN A 155 20.94 27.41 13.23
N THR A 156 19.90 26.64 13.51
CA THR A 156 18.99 26.16 12.49
C THR A 156 17.55 26.46 12.90
N LEU A 157 16.84 27.10 11.97
CA LEU A 157 15.40 27.23 12.01
C LEU A 157 14.89 27.04 10.59
N LYS A 158 14.13 25.96 10.38
CA LYS A 158 13.49 25.66 9.12
C LYS A 158 12.03 25.28 9.37
N ILE A 159 11.13 25.82 8.55
CA ILE A 159 9.71 25.45 8.51
C ILE A 159 9.47 24.75 7.18
N ARG A 160 8.72 23.67 7.22
CA ARG A 160 8.29 22.93 6.04
C ARG A 160 6.81 22.59 6.14
N ALA A 161 6.13 22.57 5.00
CA ALA A 161 4.76 22.16 4.89
C ALA A 161 4.56 21.39 3.58
N SER A 162 3.73 20.36 3.62
CA SER A 162 3.37 19.60 2.45
C SER A 162 1.89 19.24 2.46
N TYR A 163 1.35 19.11 1.26
CA TYR A 163 0.05 18.50 1.00
C TYR A 163 0.19 17.56 -0.20
N GLY A 164 -0.40 16.38 -0.10
CA GLY A 164 -0.38 15.43 -1.21
C GLY A 164 -1.53 14.44 -1.15
N VAL A 165 -1.87 13.93 -2.32
CA VAL A 165 -2.85 12.84 -2.49
C VAL A 165 -2.11 11.61 -2.98
N THR A 166 -2.33 10.49 -2.30
CA THR A 166 -1.82 9.18 -2.71
C THR A 166 -2.97 8.22 -2.98
N GLY A 167 -2.79 7.32 -3.95
CA GLY A 167 -3.75 6.27 -4.29
C GLY A 167 -3.31 4.90 -3.80
N ASN A 168 -4.28 4.07 -3.45
CA ASN A 168 -4.09 2.66 -3.15
C ASN A 168 -4.85 1.80 -4.15
N ASN A 169 -4.16 0.80 -4.74
CA ASN A 169 -4.71 -0.20 -5.65
C ASN A 169 -4.46 -1.64 -5.16
N SER A 170 -4.21 -1.82 -3.88
CA SER A 170 -3.88 -3.11 -3.26
C SER A 170 -5.13 -3.97 -3.05
N ILE A 171 -5.71 -4.43 -4.15
CA ILE A 171 -6.88 -5.33 -4.18
C ILE A 171 -6.64 -6.48 -5.16
N SER A 172 -7.54 -7.47 -5.14
CA SER A 172 -7.50 -8.58 -6.09
C SER A 172 -7.57 -8.08 -7.53
N ASN A 173 -6.82 -8.72 -8.42
CA ASN A 173 -6.80 -8.39 -9.85
C ASN A 173 -8.18 -8.56 -10.53
N THR A 174 -9.11 -9.26 -9.88
CA THR A 174 -10.47 -9.50 -10.36
C THR A 174 -11.54 -8.79 -9.53
N ALA A 175 -11.16 -7.90 -8.58
CA ALA A 175 -12.12 -7.29 -7.65
C ALA A 175 -13.27 -6.52 -8.33
N ALA A 176 -12.97 -5.82 -9.42
CA ALA A 176 -13.97 -5.07 -10.18
C ALA A 176 -14.79 -5.92 -11.17
N TYR A 177 -14.45 -7.20 -11.35
CA TYR A 177 -15.04 -8.03 -12.40
C TYR A 177 -15.92 -9.13 -11.81
N ALA A 178 -17.02 -9.45 -12.52
CA ALA A 178 -17.75 -10.68 -12.26
C ALA A 178 -16.90 -11.87 -12.70
N THR A 179 -16.76 -12.84 -11.82
CA THR A 179 -16.01 -14.08 -12.10
C THR A 179 -16.95 -15.27 -12.26
N LEU A 180 -16.55 -16.23 -13.08
CA LEU A 180 -17.27 -17.49 -13.28
C LEU A 180 -16.48 -18.65 -12.66
N THR A 181 -17.19 -19.56 -12.02
CA THR A 181 -16.62 -20.80 -11.51
C THR A 181 -17.30 -21.98 -12.22
N SER A 182 -16.48 -22.98 -12.57
CA SER A 182 -16.99 -24.22 -13.16
C SER A 182 -17.73 -25.05 -12.09
N SER A 183 -18.84 -25.65 -12.46
CA SER A 183 -19.61 -26.56 -11.62
C SER A 183 -20.18 -27.72 -12.46
N VAL A 184 -20.48 -28.81 -11.81
CA VAL A 184 -21.14 -29.95 -12.44
C VAL A 184 -22.54 -30.09 -11.85
N TYR A 185 -23.56 -30.05 -12.70
CA TYR A 185 -24.94 -30.27 -12.31
C TYR A 185 -25.53 -31.43 -13.13
N GLY A 186 -26.04 -32.45 -12.44
CA GLY A 186 -26.60 -33.61 -13.12
C GLY A 186 -25.65 -34.37 -14.05
N GLY A 187 -24.33 -34.32 -13.80
CA GLY A 187 -23.28 -34.89 -14.67
C GLY A 187 -22.85 -34.02 -15.85
N ALA A 188 -23.49 -32.86 -16.08
CA ALA A 188 -23.12 -31.92 -17.11
C ALA A 188 -22.23 -30.78 -16.52
N ALA A 189 -21.13 -30.45 -17.23
CA ALA A 189 -20.28 -29.32 -16.86
C ALA A 189 -20.99 -28.01 -17.21
N GLY A 190 -20.93 -27.07 -16.29
CA GLY A 190 -21.47 -25.71 -16.45
C GLY A 190 -20.66 -24.66 -15.72
N TYR A 191 -21.09 -23.41 -15.83
CA TYR A 191 -20.49 -22.28 -15.13
C TYR A 191 -21.56 -21.50 -14.41
N TYR A 192 -21.22 -20.97 -13.24
CA TYR A 192 -22.05 -20.01 -12.53
C TYR A 192 -21.21 -18.78 -12.12
N THR A 193 -21.85 -17.65 -11.93
CA THR A 193 -21.21 -16.44 -11.43
C THR A 193 -20.82 -16.63 -9.98
N SER A 194 -19.53 -16.48 -9.66
CA SER A 194 -18.98 -16.67 -8.31
C SER A 194 -18.71 -15.38 -7.57
N SER A 195 -18.60 -14.24 -8.28
CA SER A 195 -18.50 -12.91 -7.67
C SER A 195 -19.25 -11.87 -8.49
N LEU A 196 -19.77 -10.86 -7.82
CA LEU A 196 -20.33 -9.67 -8.47
C LEU A 196 -19.21 -8.74 -8.93
N GLY A 197 -19.38 -8.15 -10.12
CA GLY A 197 -18.52 -7.07 -10.60
C GLY A 197 -19.04 -5.70 -10.17
N ASN A 198 -18.13 -4.73 -10.03
CA ASN A 198 -18.44 -3.34 -9.79
C ASN A 198 -17.70 -2.46 -10.82
N ALA A 199 -18.43 -1.94 -11.80
CA ALA A 199 -17.89 -1.10 -12.87
C ALA A 199 -17.40 0.26 -12.35
N ASP A 200 -17.87 0.69 -11.18
CA ASP A 200 -17.56 1.97 -10.55
C ASP A 200 -16.48 1.85 -9.46
N LEU A 201 -15.96 0.65 -9.21
CA LEU A 201 -14.86 0.45 -8.26
C LEU A 201 -13.63 1.26 -8.69
N GLY A 202 -13.16 2.15 -7.82
CA GLY A 202 -12.08 3.10 -8.09
C GLY A 202 -10.98 3.11 -7.03
N TRP A 203 -10.12 4.10 -7.14
CA TRP A 203 -8.99 4.31 -6.26
C TRP A 203 -9.42 4.73 -4.85
N GLU A 204 -8.92 4.06 -3.84
CA GLU A 204 -8.86 4.59 -2.48
C GLU A 204 -7.83 5.72 -2.45
N LYS A 205 -8.18 6.87 -1.84
CA LYS A 205 -7.34 8.07 -1.83
C LYS A 205 -7.04 8.52 -0.42
N THR A 206 -5.76 8.82 -0.17
CA THR A 206 -5.33 9.42 1.09
C THR A 206 -4.82 10.84 0.84
N HIS A 207 -5.51 11.81 1.43
CA HIS A 207 -5.14 13.22 1.48
C HIS A 207 -4.30 13.45 2.73
N SER A 208 -3.04 13.81 2.55
CA SER A 208 -2.09 14.01 3.65
C SER A 208 -1.66 15.46 3.71
N THR A 209 -1.68 16.06 4.91
CA THR A 209 -1.08 17.35 5.21
C THR A 209 -0.04 17.14 6.29
N ASP A 210 1.12 17.75 6.14
CA ASP A 210 2.23 17.69 7.06
C ASP A 210 2.82 19.09 7.26
N ILE A 211 3.07 19.49 8.51
CA ILE A 211 3.71 20.76 8.88
C ILE A 211 4.78 20.46 9.92
N ALA A 212 5.99 20.92 9.65
CA ALA A 212 7.12 20.62 10.51
C ALA A 212 8.02 21.82 10.76
N VAL A 213 8.71 21.79 11.91
CA VAL A 213 9.72 22.75 12.31
C VAL A 213 10.98 22.02 12.72
N ASP A 214 12.09 22.34 12.05
CA ASP A 214 13.42 21.83 12.37
C ASP A 214 14.23 22.92 13.09
N LEU A 215 14.74 22.58 14.27
CA LEU A 215 15.49 23.47 15.16
C LEU A 215 16.88 22.89 15.46
N GLY A 216 17.90 23.73 15.42
CA GLY A 216 19.27 23.38 15.77
C GLY A 216 19.88 24.38 16.72
N PHE A 217 20.44 23.90 17.83
CA PHE A 217 21.03 24.73 18.88
C PHE A 217 22.48 24.32 19.18
N LEU A 218 23.28 25.24 19.72
CA LEU A 218 24.66 25.03 20.18
C LEU A 218 25.56 24.41 19.09
N ASN A 219 25.61 25.04 17.91
CA ASN A 219 26.29 24.51 16.72
C ASN A 219 25.75 23.14 16.31
N ASN A 220 24.42 22.98 16.30
CA ASN A 220 23.68 21.76 15.97
C ASN A 220 24.03 20.56 16.89
N ARG A 221 24.54 20.83 18.11
CA ARG A 221 24.71 19.79 19.13
C ARG A 221 23.37 19.29 19.66
N ILE A 222 22.32 20.11 19.56
CA ILE A 222 20.94 19.74 19.85
C ILE A 222 20.14 19.99 18.57
N GLN A 223 19.56 18.95 18.05
CA GLN A 223 18.67 18.99 16.87
C GLN A 223 17.31 18.47 17.30
N LEU A 224 16.28 19.27 17.02
CA LEU A 224 14.88 18.94 17.35
C LEU A 224 14.02 19.11 16.11
N SER A 225 13.30 18.07 15.70
CA SER A 225 12.24 18.12 14.71
C SER A 225 10.89 17.91 15.38
N LEU A 226 9.95 18.77 15.05
CA LEU A 226 8.56 18.69 15.49
C LEU A 226 7.69 18.63 14.25
N ASP A 227 6.94 17.55 14.11
CA ASP A 227 6.06 17.31 12.97
C ASP A 227 4.62 17.14 13.47
N TRP A 228 3.69 17.79 12.77
CA TRP A 228 2.26 17.55 12.90
C TRP A 228 1.69 17.12 11.57
N TYR A 229 0.88 16.09 11.56
CA TYR A 229 0.27 15.57 10.35
C TYR A 229 -1.21 15.24 10.53
N THR A 230 -1.91 15.28 9.41
CA THR A 230 -3.26 14.74 9.26
C THR A 230 -3.38 13.98 7.94
N LYS A 231 -4.08 12.84 7.98
CA LYS A 231 -4.33 11.97 6.83
C LYS A 231 -5.80 11.59 6.79
N ASN A 232 -6.47 11.95 5.70
CA ASN A 232 -7.85 11.59 5.43
C ASN A 232 -7.88 10.59 4.28
N THR A 233 -8.18 9.32 4.58
CA THR A 233 -8.39 8.29 3.57
C THR A 233 -9.87 8.21 3.26
N THR A 234 -10.21 8.39 2.00
CA THR A 234 -11.57 8.34 1.46
C THR A 234 -11.71 7.22 0.44
N ASP A 235 -12.93 6.84 0.16
CA ASP A 235 -13.23 5.80 -0.83
C ASP A 235 -12.52 4.47 -0.52
N LEU A 236 -12.52 4.06 0.76
CA LEU A 236 -11.87 2.83 1.22
C LEU A 236 -12.32 1.62 0.38
N LEU A 237 -11.35 0.84 -0.06
CA LEU A 237 -11.59 -0.42 -0.77
C LEU A 237 -12.04 -1.48 0.24
N TYR A 238 -13.32 -1.82 0.22
CA TYR A 238 -13.92 -2.72 1.19
C TYR A 238 -14.87 -3.74 0.54
N GLN A 239 -14.92 -4.94 1.12
CA GLN A 239 -15.93 -5.95 0.75
C GLN A 239 -17.21 -5.75 1.54
N VAL A 240 -18.20 -5.15 0.90
CA VAL A 240 -19.50 -4.84 1.49
C VAL A 240 -20.39 -6.08 1.48
N PRO A 241 -21.00 -6.46 2.61
CA PRO A 241 -22.01 -7.48 2.64
C PRO A 241 -23.20 -7.12 1.73
N VAL A 242 -23.72 -8.09 0.97
CA VAL A 242 -24.92 -7.94 0.16
C VAL A 242 -26.03 -8.84 0.65
N GLU A 243 -27.28 -8.48 0.29
CA GLU A 243 -28.46 -9.25 0.65
C GLU A 243 -28.33 -10.71 0.22
N GLY A 244 -28.54 -11.67 1.14
CA GLY A 244 -28.40 -13.10 0.88
C GLY A 244 -29.30 -13.63 -0.25
N ALA A 245 -30.41 -12.96 -0.54
CA ALA A 245 -31.28 -13.27 -1.68
C ALA A 245 -30.60 -13.10 -3.04
N SER A 246 -29.50 -12.32 -3.13
CA SER A 246 -28.69 -12.17 -4.34
C SER A 246 -27.89 -13.43 -4.71
N GLY A 247 -27.71 -14.36 -3.77
CA GLY A 247 -26.84 -15.53 -3.93
C GLY A 247 -25.35 -15.24 -3.71
N PHE A 248 -24.98 -14.01 -3.32
CA PHE A 248 -23.63 -13.59 -3.03
C PHE A 248 -23.51 -13.12 -1.59
N SER A 249 -22.29 -13.16 -1.03
CA SER A 249 -22.02 -12.70 0.33
C SER A 249 -21.50 -11.26 0.38
N THR A 250 -20.69 -10.87 -0.58
CA THR A 250 -20.02 -9.55 -0.61
C THR A 250 -19.82 -9.04 -2.03
N ILE A 251 -19.65 -7.72 -2.14
CA ILE A 251 -19.18 -7.01 -3.34
C ILE A 251 -18.05 -6.06 -2.95
N TRP A 252 -17.07 -5.87 -3.83
CA TRP A 252 -16.08 -4.80 -3.65
C TRP A 252 -16.68 -3.45 -3.99
N ASP A 253 -16.50 -2.48 -3.08
CA ASP A 253 -16.97 -1.11 -3.27
C ASP A 253 -16.05 -0.11 -2.59
N ASN A 254 -16.17 1.16 -2.95
CA ASN A 254 -15.48 2.28 -2.34
C ASN A 254 -16.36 2.89 -1.24
N LEU A 255 -16.25 2.39 -0.02
CA LEU A 255 -17.10 2.81 1.08
C LEU A 255 -16.29 3.04 2.35
N GLY A 256 -16.46 4.25 2.90
CA GLY A 256 -15.89 4.61 4.18
C GLY A 256 -14.76 5.60 4.11
N ASP A 257 -14.60 6.33 5.21
CA ASP A 257 -13.56 7.33 5.39
C ASP A 257 -12.88 7.13 6.74
N ILE A 258 -11.56 7.21 6.76
CA ILE A 258 -10.73 7.12 7.97
C ILE A 258 -9.90 8.38 8.10
N HIS A 259 -9.87 8.93 9.29
CA HIS A 259 -9.05 10.07 9.68
C HIS A 259 -7.94 9.63 10.62
N ASN A 260 -6.73 10.07 10.35
CA ASN A 260 -5.58 9.94 11.23
C ASN A 260 -4.97 11.32 11.44
N GLU A 261 -4.69 11.67 12.68
CA GLU A 261 -3.94 12.88 13.03
C GLU A 261 -2.94 12.57 14.13
N GLY A 262 -1.81 13.27 14.10
CA GLY A 262 -0.79 13.01 15.10
C GLY A 262 0.32 14.04 15.10
N PHE A 263 1.24 13.86 16.03
CA PHE A 263 2.48 14.60 16.08
C PHE A 263 3.66 13.67 16.37
N GLU A 264 4.82 14.08 15.87
CA GLU A 264 6.08 13.38 16.05
C GLU A 264 7.13 14.34 16.56
N ILE A 265 7.98 13.85 17.47
CA ILE A 265 9.11 14.56 18.05
C ILE A 265 10.34 13.71 17.83
N GLU A 266 11.37 14.30 17.22
CA GLU A 266 12.69 13.72 17.11
C GLU A 266 13.71 14.65 17.74
N LEU A 267 14.47 14.15 18.72
CA LEU A 267 15.52 14.89 19.39
C LEU A 267 16.84 14.12 19.28
N ASN A 268 17.85 14.75 18.67
CA ASN A 268 19.20 14.24 18.59
C ASN A 268 20.15 15.20 19.30
N THR A 269 20.98 14.68 20.23
CA THR A 269 21.92 15.48 20.99
C THR A 269 23.31 14.87 21.03
N HIS A 270 24.33 15.71 20.86
CA HIS A 270 25.74 15.40 21.07
C HIS A 270 26.16 15.90 22.47
N ASN A 271 25.91 15.08 23.51
CA ASN A 271 26.07 15.49 24.90
C ASN A 271 27.55 15.75 25.24
N LEU A 272 28.43 14.82 24.84
CA LEU A 272 29.87 14.93 25.03
C LEU A 272 30.61 14.71 23.71
N THR A 273 31.49 15.64 23.35
CA THR A 273 32.21 15.66 22.05
C THR A 273 33.73 15.63 22.20
N GLY A 274 34.24 15.37 23.41
CA GLY A 274 35.67 15.25 23.69
C GLY A 274 36.24 13.86 23.41
N ASN A 275 37.22 13.43 24.23
CA ASN A 275 37.80 12.08 24.15
C ASN A 275 36.77 10.99 24.43
N PHE A 276 35.84 11.26 25.32
CA PHE A 276 34.63 10.46 25.48
C PHE A 276 33.48 11.12 24.73
N LYS A 277 32.83 10.34 23.87
CA LYS A 277 31.68 10.78 23.04
C LYS A 277 30.43 10.14 23.59
N TRP A 278 29.38 10.95 23.76
CA TRP A 278 28.07 10.50 24.16
C TRP A 278 27.00 11.23 23.34
N ASP A 279 26.25 10.46 22.57
CA ASP A 279 25.13 10.93 21.78
C ASP A 279 23.84 10.35 22.34
N THR A 280 22.74 11.10 22.24
CA THR A 280 21.40 10.63 22.61
C THR A 280 20.45 10.90 21.46
N SER A 281 19.70 9.89 21.07
CA SER A 281 18.56 10.00 20.15
C SER A 281 17.29 9.62 20.90
N PHE A 282 16.27 10.46 20.78
CA PHE A 282 14.94 10.22 21.31
C PHE A 282 13.90 10.51 20.22
N ASN A 283 12.95 9.61 20.06
CA ASN A 283 11.79 9.82 19.21
C ASN A 283 10.51 9.46 19.95
N MET A 284 9.45 10.19 19.67
CA MET A 284 8.11 9.97 20.19
C MET A 284 7.09 10.29 19.09
N SER A 285 6.08 9.45 18.96
CA SER A 285 4.94 9.70 18.08
C SER A 285 3.64 9.48 18.84
N TYR A 286 2.64 10.29 18.52
CA TYR A 286 1.26 10.11 18.93
C TYR A 286 0.37 10.11 17.68
N ASN A 287 -0.51 9.14 17.58
CA ASN A 287 -1.48 9.04 16.49
C ASN A 287 -2.88 8.77 17.05
N LYS A 288 -3.85 9.55 16.59
CA LYS A 288 -5.28 9.29 16.79
C LYS A 288 -5.86 8.81 15.48
N ASN A 289 -6.52 7.65 15.50
CA ASN A 289 -7.26 7.10 14.37
C ASN A 289 -8.75 7.19 14.65
N GLU A 290 -9.54 7.57 13.66
CA GLU A 290 -10.99 7.72 13.79
C GLU A 290 -11.67 7.31 12.47
N VAL A 291 -12.66 6.45 12.55
CA VAL A 291 -13.53 6.12 11.41
C VAL A 291 -14.58 7.21 11.28
N LYS A 292 -14.56 7.95 10.18
CA LYS A 292 -15.48 9.07 9.93
C LYS A 292 -16.75 8.65 9.22
N LYS A 293 -16.66 7.59 8.41
CA LYS A 293 -17.79 7.10 7.63
C LYS A 293 -17.68 5.60 7.39
N LEU A 294 -18.80 4.90 7.47
CA LEU A 294 -18.95 3.49 7.13
C LEU A 294 -20.17 3.30 6.23
N GLY A 295 -19.94 2.83 5.00
CA GLY A 295 -21.04 2.63 4.07
C GLY A 295 -21.87 3.89 3.80
N THR A 296 -23.13 3.70 3.46
CA THR A 296 -24.07 4.78 3.18
C THR A 296 -24.80 5.28 4.43
N ASP A 297 -24.95 4.45 5.46
CA ASP A 297 -25.78 4.68 6.65
C ASP A 297 -25.01 4.58 7.98
N ASN A 298 -23.69 4.40 7.91
CA ASN A 298 -22.81 4.23 9.07
C ASN A 298 -23.16 3.02 9.96
N THR A 299 -23.83 2.01 9.42
CA THR A 299 -24.13 0.79 10.15
C THR A 299 -22.85 0.10 10.59
N PRO A 300 -22.70 -0.27 11.88
CA PRO A 300 -21.53 -0.98 12.36
C PRO A 300 -21.28 -2.31 11.63
N ILE A 301 -20.03 -2.59 11.31
CA ILE A 301 -19.61 -3.81 10.64
C ILE A 301 -19.06 -4.79 11.68
N TYR A 302 -19.66 -5.96 11.75
CA TYR A 302 -19.27 -7.03 12.67
C TYR A 302 -18.48 -8.10 11.93
N SER A 303 -17.36 -8.53 12.49
CA SER A 303 -16.51 -9.59 11.91
C SER A 303 -15.96 -10.53 12.97
N GLY A 304 -15.38 -11.67 12.52
CA GLY A 304 -14.79 -12.65 13.42
C GLY A 304 -15.85 -13.45 14.19
N PHE A 305 -16.91 -13.90 13.52
CA PHE A 305 -17.97 -14.69 14.17
C PHE A 305 -17.42 -16.02 14.67
N SER A 306 -17.56 -16.28 15.99
CA SER A 306 -17.22 -17.55 16.63
C SER A 306 -18.30 -17.91 17.65
N GLY A 307 -18.95 -19.05 17.47
CA GLY A 307 -20.10 -19.44 18.29
C GLY A 307 -21.29 -18.51 18.08
N SER A 308 -21.72 -17.79 19.12
CA SER A 308 -22.82 -16.80 19.08
C SER A 308 -22.37 -15.35 19.17
N ASN A 309 -21.05 -15.08 19.12
CA ASN A 309 -20.48 -13.76 19.33
C ASN A 309 -19.59 -13.31 18.16
N TYR A 310 -19.62 -12.01 17.88
CA TYR A 310 -18.64 -11.36 17.04
C TYR A 310 -17.45 -10.90 17.89
N SER A 311 -16.22 -11.12 17.39
CA SER A 311 -14.99 -10.72 18.10
C SER A 311 -14.56 -9.29 17.80
N ASN A 312 -14.99 -8.74 16.66
CA ASN A 312 -14.60 -7.42 16.21
C ASN A 312 -15.82 -6.62 15.76
N ILE A 313 -15.80 -5.34 16.07
CA ILE A 313 -16.76 -4.34 15.59
C ILE A 313 -15.99 -3.16 15.00
N LEU A 314 -16.41 -2.71 13.82
CA LEU A 314 -15.97 -1.45 13.23
C LEU A 314 -17.15 -0.49 13.27
N THR A 315 -16.98 0.67 13.90
CA THR A 315 -18.02 1.69 14.08
C THR A 315 -17.42 3.07 13.85
N VAL A 316 -18.29 4.04 13.53
CA VAL A 316 -17.91 5.44 13.42
C VAL A 316 -17.60 6.00 14.82
N GLY A 317 -16.52 6.82 14.94
CA GLY A 317 -16.07 7.47 16.19
C GLY A 317 -14.76 6.97 16.73
#